data_8cb72798db6b3de13a60f40cfd65007a
#
_entry.id   8cb72798db6b3de13a60f40cfd65007a
#
_cell.length_a   1.000
_cell.length_b   1.000
_cell.length_c   1.000
_cell.angle_alpha   90.00
_cell.angle_beta   90.00
_cell.angle_gamma   90.00
#
_symmetry.space_group_name_H-M   'P 1'
#
loop_
_entity.id
_entity.type
_entity.pdbx_description
1 polymer ?
#
loop_
_entity_poly.entity_id
_entity_poly.type
_entity_poly.pdbx_seq_one_letter_code
_entity_poly.pdbx_strand_id
1 'polypeptide(L)'
;MKKISTLLLCIVLASALALAATAVGCKSSGTDKPNENQGDNDMNNDKIIATIEMENGGVMKLELYPEIAPQSVYNFVSLARSGFYDGLTFHRIIPGFMIQGGDPLGEGDGGPGYSIKGEFASNGFNNTLKHERGVISWARTNN
;
A
#
# COMPACT_ATOMS: atom_id res chain seq x y z
N MET A 1 7.11 -20.01 15.75
CA MET A 1 7.43 -18.85 14.90
C MET A 1 6.88 -19.14 13.53
N LYS A 2 5.95 -18.33 13.05
CA LYS A 2 5.27 -18.58 11.76
C LYS A 2 5.81 -17.58 10.74
N LYS A 3 6.42 -18.08 9.66
CA LYS A 3 7.00 -17.26 8.57
C LYS A 3 5.91 -16.78 7.61
N ILE A 4 6.11 -15.62 7.00
CA ILE A 4 5.26 -15.05 5.94
C ILE A 4 5.72 -15.65 4.62
N SER A 5 4.79 -16.18 3.81
CA SER A 5 5.13 -16.81 2.51
C SER A 5 5.05 -15.79 1.38
N THR A 6 6.05 -15.78 0.53
CA THR A 6 6.16 -14.92 -0.64
C THR A 6 5.36 -15.48 -1.80
N LEU A 7 4.38 -14.76 -2.32
CA LEU A 7 3.70 -15.10 -3.57
C LEU A 7 4.39 -14.41 -4.74
N LEU A 8 4.99 -15.21 -5.63
CA LEU A 8 5.62 -14.74 -6.86
C LEU A 8 4.56 -14.25 -7.84
N LEU A 9 4.52 -12.95 -8.12
CA LEU A 9 3.71 -12.40 -9.20
C LEU A 9 4.48 -12.49 -10.52
N CYS A 10 4.22 -13.54 -11.33
CA CYS A 10 4.74 -13.65 -12.68
C CYS A 10 4.01 -12.69 -13.62
N ILE A 11 4.67 -11.60 -14.01
CA ILE A 11 4.22 -10.75 -15.12
C ILE A 11 4.74 -11.39 -16.41
N VAL A 12 3.83 -11.98 -17.20
CA VAL A 12 4.12 -12.45 -18.55
C VAL A 12 3.98 -11.26 -19.51
N LEU A 13 5.10 -10.73 -19.98
CA LEU A 13 5.14 -9.82 -21.12
C LEU A 13 5.00 -10.64 -22.41
N ALA A 14 3.86 -10.58 -23.07
CA ALA A 14 3.71 -11.05 -24.44
C ALA A 14 3.92 -9.86 -25.37
N SER A 15 5.12 -9.81 -26.00
CA SER A 15 5.40 -8.95 -27.15
C SER A 15 4.89 -9.62 -28.42
N ALA A 16 3.89 -9.03 -29.07
CA ALA A 16 3.53 -9.37 -30.44
C ALA A 16 3.73 -8.14 -31.33
N LEU A 17 4.79 -8.21 -32.13
CA LEU A 17 5.11 -7.32 -33.25
C LEU A 17 4.29 -7.79 -34.46
N ALA A 18 3.45 -6.93 -35.04
CA ALA A 18 2.95 -7.14 -36.39
C ALA A 18 2.87 -5.79 -37.13
N LEU A 19 3.79 -5.62 -38.06
CA LEU A 19 3.79 -4.61 -39.12
C LEU A 19 2.79 -5.00 -40.23
N ALA A 20 1.92 -4.09 -40.64
CA ALA A 20 1.48 -4.03 -42.06
C ALA A 20 0.93 -2.63 -42.36
N ALA A 21 1.58 -1.96 -43.30
CA ALA A 21 1.15 -0.75 -43.94
C ALA A 21 0.18 -1.09 -45.08
N THR A 22 -0.84 -0.23 -45.36
CA THR A 22 -1.14 0.28 -46.70
C THR A 22 -2.27 1.32 -46.63
N ALA A 23 -2.15 2.23 -47.36
CA ALA A 23 -2.53 3.50 -47.89
C ALA A 23 -4.00 3.74 -48.28
N VAL A 24 -4.37 5.07 -48.19
CA VAL A 24 -5.17 5.89 -49.13
C VAL A 24 -6.71 5.78 -49.09
N GLY A 25 -7.33 6.94 -48.85
CA GLY A 25 -8.72 7.22 -49.18
C GLY A 25 -9.27 8.50 -48.53
N CYS A 26 -9.11 9.67 -49.17
CA CYS A 26 -9.82 10.90 -48.84
C CYS A 26 -11.32 10.79 -49.15
N LYS A 27 -12.20 11.31 -48.25
CA LYS A 27 -13.24 12.30 -48.58
C LYS A 27 -14.06 12.73 -47.36
N SER A 28 -13.94 13.94 -47.01
CA SER A 28 -14.81 15.12 -46.87
C SER A 28 -16.10 15.01 -46.06
N SER A 29 -16.22 15.98 -45.13
CA SER A 29 -17.44 16.74 -44.79
C SER A 29 -18.43 16.09 -43.83
N GLY A 30 -18.37 16.63 -42.58
CA GLY A 30 -19.42 16.49 -41.59
C GLY A 30 -19.00 17.32 -40.35
N THR A 31 -19.58 18.52 -40.24
CA THR A 31 -19.48 19.39 -39.08
C THR A 31 -20.26 18.76 -37.92
N ASP A 32 -19.56 18.10 -37.01
CA ASP A 32 -20.10 17.75 -35.70
C ASP A 32 -19.26 18.42 -34.64
N LYS A 33 -19.98 19.20 -33.82
CA LYS A 33 -19.44 19.90 -32.63
C LYS A 33 -18.80 18.91 -31.71
N PRO A 34 -17.70 19.29 -31.01
CA PRO A 34 -17.20 18.49 -29.91
C PRO A 34 -18.27 18.44 -28.81
N ASN A 35 -18.78 17.28 -28.57
CA ASN A 35 -19.55 16.99 -27.35
C ASN A 35 -18.56 17.17 -26.19
N GLU A 36 -18.73 18.23 -25.42
CA GLU A 36 -18.14 18.36 -24.11
C GLU A 36 -18.66 17.21 -23.24
N ASN A 37 -17.97 16.09 -23.32
CA ASN A 37 -18.10 15.08 -22.29
C ASN A 37 -17.63 15.75 -20.99
N GLN A 38 -18.61 16.14 -20.19
CA GLN A 38 -18.44 16.33 -18.75
C GLN A 38 -17.64 15.13 -18.27
N GLY A 39 -16.35 15.36 -18.03
CA GLY A 39 -15.55 14.44 -17.26
C GLY A 39 -16.23 14.37 -15.90
N ASP A 40 -16.93 13.30 -15.67
CA ASP A 40 -17.24 12.86 -14.32
C ASP A 40 -15.91 12.82 -13.57
N ASN A 41 -15.67 13.88 -12.80
CA ASN A 41 -14.73 13.85 -11.69
C ASN A 41 -15.32 12.90 -10.64
N ASP A 42 -15.49 11.65 -11.00
CA ASP A 42 -15.47 10.56 -10.06
C ASP A 42 -14.02 10.57 -9.53
N MET A 43 -13.80 11.36 -8.47
CA MET A 43 -12.67 11.16 -7.59
C MET A 43 -12.89 9.76 -7.04
N ASN A 44 -12.47 8.78 -7.84
CA ASN A 44 -12.31 7.43 -7.39
C ASN A 44 -11.34 7.54 -6.20
N ASN A 45 -11.91 7.59 -5.02
CA ASN A 45 -11.18 7.56 -3.76
C ASN A 45 -10.66 6.13 -3.62
N ASP A 46 -9.66 5.78 -4.46
CA ASP A 46 -9.04 4.47 -4.51
C ASP A 46 -8.39 4.21 -3.16
N LYS A 47 -9.13 3.49 -2.32
CA LYS A 47 -8.65 3.06 -1.02
C LYS A 47 -7.36 2.25 -1.20
N ILE A 48 -6.32 2.63 -0.46
CA ILE A 48 -5.11 1.83 -0.42
C ILE A 48 -5.36 0.65 0.51
N ILE A 49 -5.35 -0.55 -0.05
CA ILE A 49 -5.51 -1.79 0.71
C ILE A 49 -4.18 -2.54 0.72
N ALA A 50 -3.67 -2.82 1.91
CA ALA A 50 -2.56 -3.73 2.12
C ALA A 50 -3.09 -5.09 2.58
N THR A 51 -2.46 -6.16 2.13
CA THR A 51 -2.81 -7.54 2.52
C THR A 51 -1.62 -8.19 3.19
N ILE A 52 -1.82 -8.73 4.38
CA ILE A 52 -0.84 -9.56 5.08
C ILE A 52 -1.29 -11.01 4.98
N GLU A 53 -0.49 -11.82 4.32
CA GLU A 53 -0.72 -13.25 4.18
C GLU A 53 0.19 -14.01 5.15
N MET A 54 -0.40 -14.86 5.96
CA MET A 54 0.30 -15.65 6.96
C MET A 54 0.68 -17.02 6.38
N GLU A 55 1.79 -17.60 6.82
CA GLU A 55 2.26 -18.93 6.42
C GLU A 55 1.16 -20.02 6.53
N ASN A 56 0.25 -19.87 7.48
CA ASN A 56 -0.86 -20.82 7.68
C ASN A 56 -2.09 -20.53 6.80
N GLY A 57 -1.98 -19.62 5.81
CA GLY A 57 -3.07 -19.21 4.93
C GLY A 57 -4.03 -18.18 5.53
N GLY A 58 -3.80 -17.71 6.76
CA GLY A 58 -4.58 -16.61 7.34
C GLY A 58 -4.29 -15.31 6.59
N VAL A 59 -5.33 -14.50 6.37
CA VAL A 59 -5.23 -13.22 5.64
C VAL A 59 -5.80 -12.09 6.48
N MET A 60 -5.05 -10.99 6.57
CA MET A 60 -5.50 -9.71 7.14
C MET A 60 -5.47 -8.65 6.05
N LYS A 61 -6.55 -7.87 5.91
CA LYS A 61 -6.63 -6.73 5.00
C LYS A 61 -6.65 -5.44 5.80
N LEU A 62 -5.83 -4.50 5.39
CA LEU A 62 -5.63 -3.21 6.03
C LEU A 62 -6.06 -2.11 5.07
N GLU A 63 -7.00 -1.28 5.47
CA GLU A 63 -7.31 -0.03 4.78
C GLU A 63 -6.39 1.06 5.32
N LEU A 64 -5.67 1.75 4.43
CA LEU A 64 -4.70 2.78 4.78
C LEU A 64 -5.23 4.16 4.40
N TYR A 65 -4.98 5.15 5.26
CA TYR A 65 -5.53 6.51 5.16
C TYR A 65 -4.43 7.55 4.91
N PRO A 66 -3.96 7.70 3.64
CA PRO A 66 -2.88 8.65 3.31
C PRO A 66 -3.28 10.11 3.54
N GLU A 67 -4.57 10.42 3.53
CA GLU A 67 -5.10 11.75 3.84
C GLU A 67 -4.94 12.13 5.31
N ILE A 68 -4.83 11.14 6.21
CA ILE A 68 -4.68 11.35 7.66
C ILE A 68 -3.22 11.22 8.08
N ALA A 69 -2.49 10.24 7.55
CA ALA A 69 -1.11 9.94 7.92
C ALA A 69 -0.25 9.63 6.67
N PRO A 70 -0.02 10.64 5.80
CA PRO A 70 0.63 10.42 4.51
C PRO A 70 2.02 9.80 4.61
N GLN A 71 2.88 10.32 5.49
CA GLN A 71 4.23 9.82 5.63
C GLN A 71 4.26 8.37 6.13
N SER A 72 3.44 8.05 7.11
CA SER A 72 3.29 6.70 7.66
C SER A 72 2.81 5.71 6.59
N VAL A 73 1.78 6.08 5.83
CA VAL A 73 1.20 5.23 4.79
C VAL A 73 2.19 5.01 3.65
N TYR A 74 2.76 6.08 3.10
CA TYR A 74 3.70 5.94 1.97
C TYR A 74 4.97 5.19 2.35
N ASN A 75 5.47 5.37 3.57
CA ASN A 75 6.60 4.60 4.08
C ASN A 75 6.25 3.10 4.18
N PHE A 76 5.09 2.78 4.75
CA PHE A 76 4.62 1.39 4.84
C PHE A 76 4.48 0.75 3.46
N VAL A 77 3.82 1.44 2.52
CA VAL A 77 3.62 0.95 1.14
C VAL A 77 4.95 0.76 0.42
N SER A 78 5.90 1.68 0.59
CA SER A 78 7.23 1.57 -0.01
C SER A 78 7.99 0.35 0.50
N LEU A 79 8.00 0.13 1.80
CA LEU A 79 8.62 -1.03 2.43
C LEU A 79 7.94 -2.33 2.01
N ALA A 80 6.61 -2.36 1.98
CA ALA A 80 5.85 -3.53 1.53
C ALA A 80 6.17 -3.88 0.06
N ARG A 81 6.19 -2.87 -0.83
CA ARG A 81 6.53 -3.07 -2.25
C ARG A 81 7.97 -3.53 -2.48
N SER A 82 8.88 -3.17 -1.59
CA SER A 82 10.28 -3.63 -1.66
C SER A 82 10.49 -5.04 -1.08
N GLY A 83 9.43 -5.68 -0.57
CA GLY A 83 9.53 -6.99 0.08
C GLY A 83 10.13 -6.94 1.48
N PHE A 84 10.24 -5.76 2.10
CA PHE A 84 10.86 -5.60 3.42
C PHE A 84 10.20 -6.48 4.50
N TYR A 85 8.89 -6.68 4.40
CA TYR A 85 8.13 -7.44 5.39
C TYR A 85 8.05 -8.94 5.10
N ASP A 86 8.54 -9.40 3.94
CA ASP A 86 8.43 -10.79 3.53
C ASP A 86 9.26 -11.69 4.45
N GLY A 87 8.64 -12.78 4.92
CA GLY A 87 9.29 -13.73 5.83
C GLY A 87 9.44 -13.25 7.27
N LEU A 88 9.03 -12.04 7.62
CA LEU A 88 9.07 -11.54 8.99
C LEU A 88 8.01 -12.19 9.88
N THR A 89 8.16 -12.04 11.18
CA THR A 89 7.27 -12.65 12.17
C THR A 89 6.56 -11.59 13.01
N PHE A 90 5.41 -11.95 13.57
CA PHE A 90 4.90 -11.25 14.75
C PHE A 90 5.68 -11.74 15.98
N HIS A 91 6.71 -10.99 16.33
CA HIS A 91 7.66 -11.36 17.40
C HIS A 91 7.10 -11.12 18.81
N ARG A 92 6.08 -10.26 18.94
CA ARG A 92 5.46 -9.94 20.23
C ARG A 92 3.94 -10.02 20.13
N ILE A 93 3.33 -10.83 21.00
CA ILE A 93 1.88 -11.02 21.05
C ILE A 93 1.43 -10.90 22.50
N ILE A 94 0.57 -9.93 22.79
CA ILE A 94 -0.04 -9.74 24.11
C ILE A 94 -1.55 -9.89 23.97
N PRO A 95 -2.14 -10.99 24.50
CA PRO A 95 -3.57 -11.22 24.45
C PRO A 95 -4.36 -10.06 25.08
N GLY A 96 -5.41 -9.61 24.39
CA GLY A 96 -6.24 -8.50 24.83
C GLY A 96 -5.64 -7.12 24.61
N PHE A 97 -4.44 -7.02 24.02
CA PHE A 97 -3.79 -5.75 23.76
C PHE A 97 -3.37 -5.61 22.28
N MET A 98 -2.28 -6.26 21.83
CA MET A 98 -1.77 -6.07 20.48
C MET A 98 -0.92 -7.25 20.00
N ILE A 99 -0.67 -7.27 18.69
CA ILE A 99 0.42 -8.04 18.06
C ILE A 99 1.39 -7.05 17.41
N GLN A 100 2.68 -7.33 17.46
CA GLN A 100 3.75 -6.50 16.89
C GLN A 100 4.62 -7.33 15.96
N GLY A 101 4.88 -6.80 14.78
CA GLY A 101 5.71 -7.42 13.76
C GLY A 101 6.41 -6.37 12.90
N GLY A 102 7.05 -6.80 11.81
CA GLY A 102 7.74 -5.90 10.88
C GLY A 102 9.17 -5.53 11.27
N ASP A 103 9.70 -6.18 12.31
CA ASP A 103 11.09 -6.05 12.73
C ASP A 103 11.92 -7.18 12.12
N PRO A 104 12.96 -6.87 11.29
CA PRO A 104 13.83 -7.89 10.70
C PRO A 104 14.62 -8.71 11.72
N LEU A 105 14.93 -8.13 12.87
CA LEU A 105 15.65 -8.82 13.97
C LEU A 105 14.70 -9.65 14.83
N GLY A 106 13.41 -9.29 14.88
CA GLY A 106 12.41 -9.97 15.68
C GLY A 106 12.57 -9.73 17.20
N GLU A 107 13.30 -8.71 17.60
CA GLU A 107 13.63 -8.36 18.99
C GLU A 107 12.90 -7.11 19.47
N GLY A 108 12.36 -6.32 18.54
CA GLY A 108 11.56 -5.12 18.82
C GLY A 108 12.29 -3.80 18.58
N ASP A 109 13.56 -3.84 18.22
CA ASP A 109 14.44 -2.68 18.00
C ASP A 109 15.03 -2.62 16.56
N GLY A 110 14.77 -3.63 15.73
CA GLY A 110 15.14 -3.61 14.32
C GLY A 110 14.21 -2.75 13.46
N GLY A 111 14.73 -2.34 12.30
CA GLY A 111 13.96 -1.52 11.36
C GLY A 111 14.65 -1.35 10.02
N PRO A 112 14.15 -0.46 9.15
CA PRO A 112 14.68 -0.24 7.80
C PRO A 112 15.99 0.58 7.74
N GLY A 113 16.60 0.88 8.88
CA GLY A 113 17.82 1.69 8.96
C GLY A 113 17.60 3.20 9.02
N TYR A 114 16.35 3.64 9.11
CA TYR A 114 15.97 5.04 9.27
C TYR A 114 14.69 5.17 10.10
N SER A 115 14.40 6.40 10.52
CA SER A 115 13.16 6.74 11.21
C SER A 115 12.36 7.77 10.46
N ILE A 116 11.04 7.75 10.60
CA ILE A 116 10.14 8.77 10.11
C ILE A 116 9.56 9.58 11.27
N LYS A 117 9.17 10.84 10.99
CA LYS A 117 8.51 11.67 11.99
C LYS A 117 7.11 11.11 12.27
N GLY A 118 6.78 10.92 13.54
CA GLY A 118 5.45 10.46 13.93
C GLY A 118 4.36 11.49 13.63
N GLU A 119 3.26 11.03 13.02
CA GLU A 119 2.13 11.87 12.61
C GLU A 119 1.03 11.86 13.68
N PHE A 120 1.25 12.59 14.76
CA PHE A 120 0.33 12.73 15.88
C PHE A 120 0.32 14.17 16.42
N ALA A 121 -0.65 14.51 17.27
CA ALA A 121 -0.96 15.88 17.69
C ALA A 121 0.24 16.63 18.28
N SER A 122 1.08 16.03 19.12
CA SER A 122 2.25 16.70 19.69
C SER A 122 3.32 17.06 18.65
N ASN A 123 3.28 16.48 17.46
CA ASN A 123 4.14 16.81 16.32
C ASN A 123 3.48 17.77 15.31
N GLY A 124 2.28 18.29 15.63
CA GLY A 124 1.54 19.23 14.80
C GLY A 124 0.66 18.59 13.73
N PHE A 125 0.39 17.30 13.82
CA PHE A 125 -0.50 16.58 12.89
C PHE A 125 -1.89 16.40 13.48
N ASN A 126 -2.92 16.70 12.70
CA ASN A 126 -4.31 16.44 13.09
C ASN A 126 -4.69 14.99 12.74
N ASN A 127 -4.09 14.03 13.44
CA ASN A 127 -4.44 12.64 13.29
C ASN A 127 -5.62 12.31 14.21
N THR A 128 -6.75 12.00 13.59
CA THR A 128 -8.01 11.70 14.29
C THR A 128 -8.22 10.21 14.56
N LEU A 129 -7.35 9.34 14.03
CA LEU A 129 -7.43 7.90 14.25
C LEU A 129 -7.08 7.55 15.70
N LYS A 130 -7.86 6.65 16.27
CA LYS A 130 -7.66 6.16 17.64
C LYS A 130 -7.14 4.74 17.61
N HIS A 131 -6.37 4.36 18.64
CA HIS A 131 -5.94 2.98 18.85
C HIS A 131 -7.10 2.15 19.40
N GLU A 132 -7.90 1.61 18.50
CA GLU A 132 -9.02 0.72 18.80
C GLU A 132 -8.73 -0.70 18.27
N ARG A 133 -9.61 -1.65 18.59
CA ARG A 133 -9.47 -3.02 18.06
C ARG A 133 -9.53 -3.01 16.52
N GLY A 134 -8.54 -3.61 15.88
CA GLY A 134 -8.43 -3.70 14.43
C GLY A 134 -7.65 -2.55 13.78
N VAL A 135 -7.11 -1.61 14.56
CA VAL A 135 -6.28 -0.52 14.05
C VAL A 135 -4.81 -0.95 14.00
N ILE A 136 -4.13 -0.63 12.91
CA ILE A 136 -2.67 -0.75 12.77
C ILE A 136 -2.03 0.61 13.05
N SER A 137 -0.91 0.61 13.77
CA SER A 137 -0.09 1.80 14.01
C SER A 137 1.39 1.46 14.06
N TRP A 138 2.23 2.45 13.79
CA TRP A 138 3.67 2.30 13.97
C TRP A 138 4.04 2.13 15.45
N ALA A 139 4.89 1.14 15.72
CA ALA A 139 5.60 1.09 17.00
C ALA A 139 6.59 2.27 17.07
N ARG A 140 6.77 2.84 18.25
CA ARG A 140 7.72 3.93 18.49
C ARG A 140 8.44 3.77 19.81
N THR A 141 9.64 4.33 19.88
CA THR A 141 10.37 4.53 21.13
C THR A 141 9.82 5.74 21.89
N ASN A 142 10.15 5.85 23.16
CA ASN A 142 9.71 6.95 24.06
C ASN A 142 10.55 8.24 23.89
N ASN A 143 11.18 8.45 22.74
CA ASN A 143 11.97 9.66 22.48
C ASN A 143 11.12 10.78 21.94
#